data_50cf56c05365b7e25d59d3dd989c464e
#
_entry.id   50cf56c05365b7e25d59d3dd989c464e
#
_cell.length_a   1.000
_cell.length_b   1.000
_cell.length_c   1.000
_cell.angle_alpha   90.00
_cell.angle_beta   90.00
_cell.angle_gamma   90.00
#
_symmetry.space_group_name_H-M   'P 1'
#
loop_
_entity.id
_entity.type
_entity.pdbx_description
1 polymer ?
#
loop_
_entity_poly.entity_id
_entity_poly.type
_entity_poly.pdbx_seq_one_letter_code
_entity_poly.pdbx_strand_id
1 'polypeptide(L)'
;MIRTVVRILAACALAFGLCAAAEASHLVTGNGFGFAVVAPESGTATKFYSHPYNYLRPDPKNPLGEGIEAPNFIKGLRWGARGAGKADYVEDSHIIRMRRGDGTATFFMPFGLVRPALIISLEAAPRKAARWRVEWNRPLRSQRAVGATGVRLLRFDGIDESLLLIPLGPVQIAPAGQPLAASSAWALIALETAKDAEPAVRDFTRWRSGLPARELAKRELAEFEQWRAKPAAHFRNDQERHLWRQSETMLRIAQSREPNRADRHGNGLIVAALPDVYSTPWVRDMAWSTMALIRMGHQAEARAALLAYFNAQPTGKMRAEVHGADYQISLVRYWGDGTEEPFFTQEGATNIEFDNWGEVLWVLGQYLSKYDDPALLKAATYRGRLYESARDFIVKPLIANTEKYGDGLIVAADTSIWEEHQPDKKHFAFSTTMAIVGLGEFAEIAGRAGDEPARRQALDAEALLQKGFAAAFIRDGKLHGTLEPGVKNDIDGALIPIINFGIVRDPKIIGDTVDRMELLKVASGGYRRVRGTYTDPKIFEYWYEQEEFLFVDFQLAELLRRLGREGEADAMLQRIVGKSAADHNIIPEMYVAVPCALFPGRIGDPTGAIPMVGYGPGAYVLHLLDREDGR
;
A
#
# COMPACT_ATOMS: atom_id res chain seq x y z
N MET A 1 -30.79 -26.13 -4.59
CA MET A 1 -30.27 -25.11 -5.51
C MET A 1 -30.52 -23.68 -5.02
N ILE A 2 -31.74 -23.19 -4.83
CA ILE A 2 -32.00 -21.80 -4.42
C ILE A 2 -31.41 -21.43 -3.03
N ARG A 3 -31.39 -22.35 -2.05
CA ARG A 3 -30.78 -22.10 -0.73
C ARG A 3 -29.24 -22.08 -0.74
N THR A 4 -28.62 -22.68 -1.75
CA THR A 4 -27.16 -22.66 -1.93
C THR A 4 -26.72 -21.35 -2.60
N VAL A 5 -27.48 -20.86 -3.57
CA VAL A 5 -27.23 -19.57 -4.24
C VAL A 5 -27.38 -18.39 -3.27
N VAL A 6 -28.36 -18.42 -2.35
CA VAL A 6 -28.54 -17.37 -1.32
C VAL A 6 -27.40 -17.41 -0.27
N ARG A 7 -26.82 -18.57 0.01
CA ARG A 7 -25.64 -18.67 0.89
C ARG A 7 -24.34 -18.24 0.19
N ILE A 8 -24.24 -18.42 -1.12
CA ILE A 8 -23.11 -17.96 -1.94
C ILE A 8 -23.15 -16.44 -2.11
N LEU A 9 -24.32 -15.84 -2.34
CA LEU A 9 -24.49 -14.38 -2.38
C LEU A 9 -24.24 -13.73 -1.01
N ALA A 10 -24.55 -14.43 0.10
CA ALA A 10 -24.20 -13.97 1.44
C ALA A 10 -22.72 -14.14 1.76
N ALA A 11 -22.02 -15.09 1.14
CA ALA A 11 -20.57 -15.28 1.30
C ALA A 11 -19.77 -14.30 0.42
N CYS A 12 -20.26 -13.95 -0.77
CA CYS A 12 -19.69 -12.85 -1.57
C CYS A 12 -19.87 -11.48 -0.87
N ALA A 13 -21.02 -11.24 -0.26
CA ALA A 13 -21.24 -10.09 0.61
C ALA A 13 -20.38 -10.15 1.88
N LEU A 14 -19.89 -11.32 2.30
CA LEU A 14 -19.03 -11.53 3.47
C LEU A 14 -17.53 -11.61 3.11
N ALA A 15 -17.14 -12.02 1.93
CA ALA A 15 -15.74 -11.94 1.44
C ALA A 15 -15.36 -10.50 1.00
N PHE A 16 -16.34 -9.72 0.49
CA PHE A 16 -16.29 -8.26 0.37
C PHE A 16 -17.18 -7.58 1.43
N GLY A 17 -17.64 -8.33 2.40
CA GLY A 17 -18.67 -8.01 3.38
C GLY A 17 -18.28 -7.01 4.44
N LEU A 18 -17.38 -6.14 4.12
CA LEU A 18 -17.13 -4.88 4.77
C LEU A 18 -16.79 -3.81 3.73
N CYS A 19 -17.55 -3.70 2.66
CA CYS A 19 -17.89 -2.35 2.21
C CYS A 19 -18.74 -1.76 3.34
N ALA A 20 -18.07 -1.41 4.42
CA ALA A 20 -18.58 -0.44 5.35
C ALA A 20 -19.07 0.73 4.50
N ALA A 21 -20.22 1.26 4.81
CA ALA A 21 -20.62 2.60 4.40
C ALA A 21 -19.36 3.44 4.29
N ALA A 22 -19.17 4.24 3.22
CA ALA A 22 -17.93 5.00 3.00
C ALA A 22 -17.45 5.45 4.37
N GLU A 23 -16.45 4.74 4.86
CA GLU A 23 -15.94 5.06 6.18
C GLU A 23 -15.29 6.41 6.02
N ALA A 24 -15.72 7.37 6.81
CA ALA A 24 -15.05 8.65 6.91
C ALA A 24 -13.55 8.40 7.04
N SER A 25 -12.74 9.20 6.37
CA SER A 25 -11.28 9.07 6.37
C SER A 25 -10.75 8.68 7.75
N HIS A 26 -9.82 7.75 7.78
CA HIS A 26 -9.22 7.28 9.01
C HIS A 26 -7.90 7.97 9.26
N LEU A 27 -7.61 8.27 10.52
CA LEU A 27 -6.27 8.65 10.92
C LEU A 27 -5.52 7.38 11.36
N VAL A 28 -4.38 7.13 10.74
CA VAL A 28 -3.58 5.94 10.99
C VAL A 28 -2.23 6.34 11.60
N THR A 29 -1.82 5.61 12.62
CA THR A 29 -0.46 5.68 13.17
C THR A 29 0.17 4.29 13.12
N GLY A 30 1.43 4.21 12.71
CA GLY A 30 2.15 2.95 12.58
C GLY A 30 3.65 3.13 12.75
N ASN A 31 4.37 2.04 12.98
CA ASN A 31 5.83 2.06 13.13
C ASN A 31 6.54 0.91 12.39
N GLY A 32 5.84 0.28 11.46
CA GLY A 32 6.34 -0.87 10.70
C GLY A 32 6.33 -2.21 11.46
N PHE A 33 5.89 -2.21 12.73
CA PHE A 33 5.63 -3.42 13.52
C PHE A 33 4.14 -3.61 13.79
N GLY A 34 3.34 -2.59 13.54
CA GLY A 34 1.91 -2.59 13.70
C GLY A 34 1.34 -1.24 13.34
N PHE A 35 0.02 -1.11 13.42
CA PHE A 35 -0.67 0.15 13.24
C PHE A 35 -1.91 0.26 14.13
N ALA A 36 -2.34 1.49 14.35
CA ALA A 36 -3.58 1.80 15.04
C ALA A 36 -4.38 2.84 14.24
N VAL A 37 -5.70 2.75 14.34
CA VAL A 37 -6.66 3.57 13.61
C VAL A 37 -7.47 4.39 14.58
N VAL A 38 -7.63 5.68 14.29
CA VAL A 38 -8.44 6.62 15.07
C VAL A 38 -9.49 7.26 14.16
N ALA A 39 -10.76 7.16 14.54
CA ALA A 39 -11.84 7.81 13.85
C ALA A 39 -11.80 9.34 14.14
N PRO A 40 -11.65 10.21 13.12
CA PRO A 40 -11.39 11.64 13.32
C PRO A 40 -12.56 12.35 14.01
N GLU A 41 -13.80 11.98 13.71
CA GLU A 41 -15.02 12.62 14.23
C GLU A 41 -15.25 12.31 15.72
N SER A 42 -14.85 11.12 16.18
CA SER A 42 -15.06 10.69 17.56
C SER A 42 -13.79 10.70 18.40
N GLY A 43 -12.61 10.70 17.77
CA GLY A 43 -11.32 10.49 18.43
C GLY A 43 -11.24 9.14 19.16
N THR A 44 -12.03 8.16 18.72
CA THR A 44 -11.97 6.80 19.23
C THR A 44 -10.91 6.03 18.47
N ALA A 45 -9.94 5.43 19.15
CA ALA A 45 -9.09 4.44 18.48
C ALA A 45 -9.91 3.16 18.30
N THR A 46 -10.10 2.76 17.04
CA THR A 46 -11.01 1.67 16.65
C THR A 46 -10.28 0.37 16.35
N LYS A 47 -8.99 0.44 16.04
CA LYS A 47 -8.15 -0.73 15.73
C LYS A 47 -6.75 -0.54 16.32
N PHE A 48 -6.15 -1.65 16.76
CA PHE A 48 -4.73 -1.76 17.09
C PHE A 48 -4.25 -3.15 16.70
N TYR A 49 -3.51 -3.22 15.61
CA TYR A 49 -2.94 -4.44 15.07
C TYR A 49 -1.51 -4.65 15.53
N SER A 50 -1.17 -5.90 15.77
CA SER A 50 0.18 -6.33 16.16
C SER A 50 1.15 -6.50 14.99
N HIS A 51 0.70 -6.26 13.76
CA HIS A 51 1.45 -6.39 12.53
C HIS A 51 1.09 -5.23 11.58
N PRO A 52 1.98 -4.87 10.63
CA PRO A 52 1.70 -3.80 9.66
C PRO A 52 0.77 -4.22 8.52
N TYR A 53 0.27 -5.45 8.51
CA TYR A 53 -0.61 -6.01 7.48
C TYR A 53 -1.83 -6.70 8.09
N ASN A 54 -2.88 -6.85 7.27
CA ASN A 54 -4.15 -7.45 7.73
C ASN A 54 -4.07 -8.98 7.80
N TYR A 55 -3.44 -9.63 6.81
CA TYR A 55 -3.31 -11.08 6.77
C TYR A 55 -1.86 -11.52 6.94
N LEU A 56 -1.64 -12.42 7.90
CA LEU A 56 -0.29 -12.88 8.27
C LEU A 56 0.27 -13.91 7.31
N ARG A 57 -0.54 -14.90 6.92
CA ARG A 57 -0.12 -16.09 6.19
C ARG A 57 -1.33 -16.83 5.62
N PRO A 58 -1.13 -17.79 4.70
CA PRO A 58 -2.20 -18.65 4.21
C PRO A 58 -2.91 -19.36 5.36
N ASP A 59 -4.23 -19.51 5.25
CA ASP A 59 -4.98 -20.41 6.14
C ASP A 59 -4.92 -21.84 5.58
N PRO A 60 -4.26 -22.79 6.24
CA PRO A 60 -4.20 -24.18 5.78
C PRO A 60 -5.58 -24.85 5.66
N LYS A 61 -6.58 -24.32 6.35
CA LYS A 61 -7.97 -24.82 6.34
C LYS A 61 -8.80 -24.22 5.22
N ASN A 62 -8.36 -23.08 4.67
CA ASN A 62 -9.03 -22.38 3.59
C ASN A 62 -8.00 -21.86 2.57
N PRO A 63 -7.35 -22.76 1.79
CA PRO A 63 -6.22 -22.40 0.95
C PRO A 63 -6.56 -21.50 -0.25
N LEU A 64 -7.84 -21.33 -0.56
CA LEU A 64 -8.36 -20.44 -1.61
C LEU A 64 -9.10 -19.22 -1.03
N GLY A 65 -9.09 -19.05 0.28
CA GLY A 65 -9.75 -17.94 0.96
C GLY A 65 -8.78 -16.92 1.50
N GLU A 66 -9.35 -16.00 2.26
CA GLU A 66 -8.58 -15.04 3.03
C GLU A 66 -7.61 -15.75 3.98
N GLY A 67 -6.45 -15.15 4.21
CA GLY A 67 -5.45 -15.69 5.11
C GLY A 67 -5.83 -15.58 6.58
N ILE A 68 -4.93 -16.01 7.44
CA ILE A 68 -5.06 -15.81 8.88
C ILE A 68 -4.89 -14.33 9.19
N GLU A 69 -5.93 -13.71 9.72
CA GLU A 69 -5.91 -12.29 10.10
C GLU A 69 -4.88 -11.99 11.20
N ALA A 70 -4.23 -10.83 11.06
CA ALA A 70 -3.43 -10.26 12.13
C ALA A 70 -4.31 -9.92 13.34
N PRO A 71 -3.85 -10.18 14.58
CA PRO A 71 -4.61 -9.83 15.77
C PRO A 71 -4.88 -8.32 15.87
N ASN A 72 -6.16 -7.96 15.89
CA ASN A 72 -6.64 -6.66 16.31
C ASN A 72 -7.11 -6.76 17.77
N PHE A 73 -6.51 -5.98 18.66
CA PHE A 73 -6.79 -6.08 20.11
C PHE A 73 -7.97 -5.24 20.55
N ILE A 74 -8.25 -4.11 19.89
CA ILE A 74 -9.28 -3.18 20.34
C ILE A 74 -10.40 -3.06 19.30
N LYS A 75 -11.64 -2.97 19.80
CA LYS A 75 -12.82 -2.57 19.04
C LYS A 75 -13.13 -1.09 19.25
N GLY A 76 -12.76 -0.56 20.42
CA GLY A 76 -12.90 0.84 20.74
C GLY A 76 -12.10 1.23 21.98
N LEU A 77 -11.29 2.26 21.84
CA LEU A 77 -10.63 2.91 22.97
C LEU A 77 -10.98 4.40 22.91
N ARG A 78 -11.71 4.85 23.91
CA ARG A 78 -12.23 6.19 23.95
C ARG A 78 -12.07 6.84 25.32
N TRP A 79 -11.93 8.13 25.30
CA TRP A 79 -11.96 8.96 26.48
C TRP A 79 -13.39 9.42 26.78
N GLY A 80 -13.80 9.33 28.06
CA GLY A 80 -15.16 9.61 28.52
C GLY A 80 -15.51 11.09 28.71
N ALA A 81 -14.93 12.04 27.96
CA ALA A 81 -15.34 13.43 27.97
C ALA A 81 -16.68 13.64 27.25
N ARG A 82 -17.43 14.68 27.64
CA ARG A 82 -18.64 15.12 26.96
C ARG A 82 -18.29 16.05 25.77
N GLY A 83 -19.10 16.02 24.71
CA GLY A 83 -18.97 16.90 23.56
C GLY A 83 -18.39 16.20 22.31
N ALA A 84 -18.55 16.85 21.16
CA ALA A 84 -17.89 16.45 19.92
C ALA A 84 -16.37 16.66 20.06
N GLY A 85 -15.58 15.76 19.51
CA GLY A 85 -14.12 15.89 19.38
C GLY A 85 -13.75 16.04 17.93
N LYS A 86 -12.57 16.58 17.65
CA LYS A 86 -11.95 16.56 16.33
C LYS A 86 -10.52 16.03 16.50
N ALA A 87 -10.18 15.00 15.74
CA ALA A 87 -8.83 14.48 15.67
C ALA A 87 -8.17 14.90 14.36
N ASP A 88 -6.85 15.10 14.40
CA ASP A 88 -6.05 15.45 13.25
C ASP A 88 -4.59 15.03 13.47
N TYR A 89 -3.79 14.98 12.40
CA TYR A 89 -2.35 14.78 12.50
C TYR A 89 -1.65 16.02 13.10
N VAL A 90 -0.51 15.77 13.71
CA VAL A 90 0.36 16.82 14.26
C VAL A 90 1.53 17.02 13.30
N GLU A 91 1.65 18.21 12.72
CA GLU A 91 2.82 18.65 11.95
C GLU A 91 3.24 17.65 10.84
N ASP A 92 2.26 17.22 10.03
CA ASP A 92 2.48 16.27 8.91
C ASP A 92 3.13 14.93 9.35
N SER A 93 2.91 14.51 10.56
CA SER A 93 3.40 13.26 11.14
C SER A 93 2.28 12.22 11.25
N HIS A 94 2.62 11.02 11.74
CA HIS A 94 1.63 10.01 12.11
C HIS A 94 1.10 10.17 13.54
N ILE A 95 1.50 11.23 14.26
CA ILE A 95 0.99 11.53 15.60
C ILE A 95 -0.40 12.11 15.46
N ILE A 96 -1.38 11.47 16.08
CA ILE A 96 -2.78 11.88 16.04
C ILE A 96 -3.11 12.62 17.33
N ARG A 97 -3.64 13.83 17.20
CA ARG A 97 -4.09 14.65 18.32
C ARG A 97 -5.58 14.88 18.23
N MET A 98 -6.30 14.47 19.26
CA MET A 98 -7.73 14.74 19.43
C MET A 98 -7.95 15.82 20.46
N ARG A 99 -8.76 16.81 20.11
CA ARG A 99 -9.26 17.84 21.05
C ARG A 99 -10.73 17.58 21.35
N ARG A 100 -11.10 17.61 22.63
CA ARG A 100 -12.48 17.44 23.07
C ARG A 100 -12.72 18.21 24.36
N GLY A 101 -13.59 19.25 24.31
CA GLY A 101 -13.78 20.15 25.43
C GLY A 101 -12.46 20.82 25.82
N ASP A 102 -12.09 20.70 27.11
CA ASP A 102 -10.87 21.24 27.69
C ASP A 102 -9.71 20.23 27.77
N GLY A 103 -9.82 19.08 27.08
CA GLY A 103 -8.78 18.05 27.08
C GLY A 103 -8.24 17.73 25.70
N THR A 104 -7.00 17.24 25.69
CA THR A 104 -6.29 16.80 24.48
C THR A 104 -5.79 15.38 24.68
N ALA A 105 -6.16 14.46 23.77
CA ALA A 105 -5.57 13.13 23.70
C ALA A 105 -4.60 13.04 22.53
N THR A 106 -3.51 12.30 22.72
CA THR A 106 -2.50 12.05 21.67
C THR A 106 -2.29 10.56 21.54
N PHE A 107 -2.24 10.07 20.28
CA PHE A 107 -2.03 8.68 19.92
C PHE A 107 -0.87 8.60 18.92
N PHE A 108 0.08 7.71 19.14
CA PHE A 108 1.13 7.42 18.16
C PHE A 108 1.84 6.10 18.44
N MET A 109 2.45 5.53 17.41
CA MET A 109 3.27 4.33 17.51
C MET A 109 4.74 4.69 17.25
N PRO A 110 5.62 4.67 18.28
CA PRO A 110 6.97 5.21 18.16
C PRO A 110 7.87 4.37 17.24
N PHE A 111 8.56 5.03 16.32
CA PHE A 111 9.52 4.39 15.41
C PHE A 111 10.79 3.93 16.14
N GLY A 112 11.22 4.62 17.16
CA GLY A 112 12.38 4.23 17.96
C GLY A 112 12.18 2.96 18.80
N LEU A 113 10.97 2.40 18.84
CA LEU A 113 10.68 1.14 19.53
C LEU A 113 10.46 0.00 18.52
N VAL A 114 11.28 -1.04 18.60
CA VAL A 114 11.27 -2.20 17.70
C VAL A 114 10.19 -3.21 18.15
N ARG A 115 8.95 -2.74 18.28
CA ARG A 115 7.77 -3.51 18.70
C ARG A 115 6.49 -2.78 18.30
N PRO A 116 5.37 -3.49 18.10
CA PRO A 116 4.07 -2.85 17.92
C PRO A 116 3.61 -2.25 19.25
N ALA A 117 3.76 -0.93 19.38
CA ALA A 117 3.45 -0.21 20.60
C ALA A 117 2.61 1.04 20.32
N LEU A 118 1.46 1.17 20.96
CA LEU A 118 0.61 2.37 20.89
C LEU A 118 0.76 3.18 22.18
N ILE A 119 1.25 4.40 22.04
CA ILE A 119 1.31 5.39 23.13
C ILE A 119 0.03 6.21 23.10
N ILE A 120 -0.58 6.34 24.27
CA ILE A 120 -1.79 7.11 24.47
C ILE A 120 -1.53 8.07 25.63
N SER A 121 -1.66 9.36 25.40
CA SER A 121 -1.56 10.36 26.47
C SER A 121 -2.79 11.26 26.48
N LEU A 122 -3.15 11.73 27.67
CA LEU A 122 -4.25 12.64 27.87
C LEU A 122 -3.78 13.82 28.73
N GLU A 123 -3.90 15.00 28.17
CA GLU A 123 -3.75 16.27 28.85
C GLU A 123 -5.16 16.82 29.11
N ALA A 124 -5.65 16.66 30.33
CA ALA A 124 -6.94 17.20 30.75
C ALA A 124 -6.75 18.39 31.68
N ALA A 125 -7.70 19.31 31.68
CA ALA A 125 -7.74 20.36 32.65
C ALA A 125 -7.74 19.77 34.09
N PRO A 126 -7.06 20.41 35.05
CA PRO A 126 -6.65 19.79 36.33
C PRO A 126 -7.75 19.33 37.27
N ARG A 127 -9.02 19.49 36.96
CA ARG A 127 -10.16 19.30 37.88
C ARG A 127 -10.99 18.03 37.72
N LYS A 128 -10.76 17.17 36.70
CA LYS A 128 -11.53 15.92 36.53
C LYS A 128 -10.63 14.79 36.07
N ALA A 129 -10.55 13.72 36.84
CA ALA A 129 -9.92 12.47 36.43
C ALA A 129 -10.57 11.96 35.14
N ALA A 130 -9.80 11.90 34.06
CA ALA A 130 -10.28 11.38 32.79
C ALA A 130 -10.38 9.84 32.86
N ARG A 131 -11.48 9.32 32.41
CA ARG A 131 -11.72 7.87 32.38
C ARG A 131 -11.60 7.38 30.95
N TRP A 132 -10.63 6.51 30.72
CA TRP A 132 -10.55 5.73 29.48
C TRP A 132 -11.49 4.53 29.56
N ARG A 133 -12.14 4.24 28.44
CA ARG A 133 -12.93 3.02 28.24
C ARG A 133 -12.34 2.25 27.08
N VAL A 134 -12.06 0.97 27.32
CA VAL A 134 -11.57 0.07 26.28
C VAL A 134 -12.63 -1.00 26.06
N GLU A 135 -12.99 -1.19 24.81
CA GLU A 135 -13.74 -2.34 24.31
C GLU A 135 -12.76 -3.23 23.56
N TRP A 136 -12.55 -4.43 24.09
CA TRP A 136 -11.64 -5.39 23.49
C TRP A 136 -12.30 -6.10 22.31
N ASN A 137 -11.55 -6.40 21.27
CA ASN A 137 -12.07 -7.11 20.11
C ASN A 137 -12.31 -8.60 20.39
N ARG A 138 -11.66 -9.15 21.43
CA ARG A 138 -11.82 -10.52 21.88
C ARG A 138 -12.05 -10.57 23.39
N PRO A 139 -12.74 -11.60 23.92
CA PRO A 139 -12.88 -11.79 25.36
C PRO A 139 -11.51 -11.86 26.06
N LEU A 140 -11.40 -11.18 27.18
CA LEU A 140 -10.20 -11.23 28.02
C LEU A 140 -10.17 -12.55 28.81
N ARG A 141 -9.21 -13.43 28.48
CA ARG A 141 -9.01 -14.71 29.14
C ARG A 141 -8.38 -14.58 30.52
N SER A 142 -7.35 -13.74 30.64
CA SER A 142 -6.65 -13.53 31.90
C SER A 142 -5.89 -12.22 31.95
N GLN A 143 -5.66 -11.74 33.16
CA GLN A 143 -4.84 -10.57 33.45
C GLN A 143 -3.90 -10.91 34.60
N ARG A 144 -2.58 -10.60 34.45
CA ARG A 144 -1.60 -10.77 35.52
C ARG A 144 -0.66 -9.57 35.62
N ALA A 145 -0.11 -9.34 36.81
CA ALA A 145 0.96 -8.35 37.00
C ALA A 145 2.28 -8.84 36.36
N VAL A 146 3.08 -7.89 35.87
CA VAL A 146 4.43 -8.14 35.33
C VAL A 146 5.40 -7.17 36.00
N GLY A 147 6.33 -7.70 36.80
CA GLY A 147 7.44 -6.96 37.45
C GLY A 147 7.00 -5.67 38.12
N ALA A 148 7.15 -4.54 37.44
CA ALA A 148 6.93 -3.21 37.94
C ALA A 148 5.47 -2.94 38.35
N THR A 149 5.29 -2.02 39.31
CA THR A 149 3.97 -1.63 39.81
C THR A 149 3.08 -1.10 38.70
N GLY A 150 1.92 -1.71 38.54
CA GLY A 150 0.88 -1.29 37.60
C GLY A 150 0.98 -1.88 36.19
N VAL A 151 2.07 -2.54 35.81
CA VAL A 151 2.16 -3.23 34.50
C VAL A 151 1.28 -4.48 34.50
N ARG A 152 0.49 -4.65 33.44
CA ARG A 152 -0.41 -5.78 33.26
C ARG A 152 -0.17 -6.49 31.93
N LEU A 153 -0.12 -7.83 31.96
CA LEU A 153 -0.19 -8.68 30.80
C LEU A 153 -1.63 -9.15 30.64
N LEU A 154 -2.21 -8.88 29.46
CA LEU A 154 -3.55 -9.28 29.07
C LEU A 154 -3.46 -10.41 28.06
N ARG A 155 -4.21 -11.49 28.26
CA ARG A 155 -4.34 -12.61 27.32
C ARG A 155 -5.79 -12.72 26.87
N PHE A 156 -5.99 -13.03 25.60
CA PHE A 156 -7.29 -13.07 24.96
C PHE A 156 -7.65 -14.49 24.51
N ASP A 157 -8.95 -14.75 24.36
CA ASP A 157 -9.41 -16.04 23.85
C ASP A 157 -9.11 -16.18 22.35
N GLY A 158 -8.69 -17.37 21.94
CA GLY A 158 -8.52 -17.75 20.54
C GLY A 158 -7.26 -17.22 19.86
N ILE A 159 -6.35 -16.56 20.59
CA ILE A 159 -5.03 -16.12 20.06
C ILE A 159 -3.93 -16.38 21.08
N ASP A 160 -2.70 -16.59 20.60
CA ASP A 160 -1.51 -16.76 21.43
C ASP A 160 -0.87 -15.42 21.80
N GLU A 161 -1.10 -14.40 20.98
CA GLU A 161 -0.64 -13.05 21.17
C GLU A 161 -1.25 -12.45 22.44
N SER A 162 -0.49 -11.56 23.04
CA SER A 162 -0.83 -10.93 24.31
C SER A 162 -0.62 -9.43 24.24
N LEU A 163 -1.20 -8.67 25.15
CA LEU A 163 -1.05 -7.23 25.22
C LEU A 163 -0.47 -6.83 26.58
N LEU A 164 0.62 -6.07 26.57
CA LEU A 164 1.10 -5.36 27.76
C LEU A 164 0.40 -4.02 27.87
N LEU A 165 -0.07 -3.73 29.07
CA LEU A 165 -0.58 -2.43 29.47
C LEU A 165 0.41 -1.81 30.46
N ILE A 166 1.10 -0.74 30.05
CA ILE A 166 2.13 -0.07 30.84
C ILE A 166 1.65 1.36 31.18
N PRO A 167 1.44 1.68 32.47
CA PRO A 167 1.07 3.05 32.86
C PRO A 167 2.27 3.99 32.72
N LEU A 168 2.02 5.20 32.19
CA LEU A 168 3.04 6.23 32.01
C LEU A 168 2.95 7.37 33.04
N GLY A 169 2.00 7.29 33.94
CA GLY A 169 1.76 8.24 35.06
C GLY A 169 1.05 7.56 36.22
N PRO A 170 0.64 8.32 37.24
CA PRO A 170 -0.12 7.80 38.39
C PRO A 170 -1.42 7.14 37.92
N VAL A 171 -1.67 5.90 38.33
CA VAL A 171 -2.80 5.09 37.88
C VAL A 171 -3.58 4.50 39.03
N GLN A 172 -4.91 4.58 38.94
CA GLN A 172 -5.82 3.66 39.60
C GLN A 172 -6.28 2.61 38.60
N ILE A 173 -5.88 1.37 38.79
CA ILE A 173 -6.29 0.26 37.91
C ILE A 173 -7.61 -0.28 38.42
N ALA A 174 -8.62 -0.26 37.57
CA ALA A 174 -9.90 -0.90 37.86
C ALA A 174 -9.77 -2.45 37.84
N PRO A 175 -10.59 -3.19 38.58
CA PRO A 175 -10.70 -4.64 38.47
C PRO A 175 -11.02 -5.09 37.05
N ALA A 176 -10.71 -6.37 36.73
CA ALA A 176 -11.02 -6.96 35.43
C ALA A 176 -12.50 -6.76 35.05
N GLY A 177 -12.74 -6.31 33.82
CA GLY A 177 -14.10 -6.03 33.30
C GLY A 177 -14.62 -4.62 33.58
N GLN A 178 -13.89 -3.78 34.29
CA GLN A 178 -14.27 -2.37 34.52
C GLN A 178 -13.46 -1.41 33.63
N PRO A 179 -13.99 -0.20 33.34
CA PRO A 179 -13.25 0.80 32.58
C PRO A 179 -11.91 1.12 33.24
N LEU A 180 -10.86 1.23 32.43
CA LEU A 180 -9.56 1.67 32.89
C LEU A 180 -9.67 3.07 33.48
N ALA A 181 -9.55 3.19 34.80
CA ALA A 181 -9.42 4.48 35.46
C ALA A 181 -7.95 4.90 35.37
N ALA A 182 -7.59 5.69 34.38
CA ALA A 182 -6.25 6.19 34.22
C ALA A 182 -6.21 7.70 34.36
N SER A 183 -5.22 8.19 35.06
CA SER A 183 -5.07 9.61 35.27
C SER A 183 -4.42 10.35 34.11
N SER A 184 -3.61 9.72 33.28
CA SER A 184 -2.89 10.48 32.24
C SER A 184 -2.45 9.74 30.99
N ALA A 185 -1.73 8.62 31.07
CA ALA A 185 -1.16 8.03 29.85
C ALA A 185 -0.85 6.54 29.97
N TRP A 186 -0.84 5.85 28.83
CA TRP A 186 -0.62 4.42 28.67
C TRP A 186 0.27 4.10 27.50
N ALA A 187 1.02 3.00 27.58
CA ALA A 187 1.54 2.27 26.44
C ALA A 187 0.85 0.91 26.37
N LEU A 188 0.31 0.60 25.19
CA LEU A 188 -0.16 -0.74 24.81
C LEU A 188 0.91 -1.36 23.92
N ILE A 189 1.47 -2.52 24.30
CA ILE A 189 2.50 -3.20 23.52
C ILE A 189 2.00 -4.60 23.18
N ALA A 190 1.84 -4.89 21.90
CA ALA A 190 1.50 -6.23 21.48
C ALA A 190 2.73 -7.15 21.53
N LEU A 191 2.50 -8.41 21.89
CA LEU A 191 3.50 -9.45 22.05
C LEU A 191 3.07 -10.68 21.28
N GLU A 192 3.98 -11.30 20.54
CA GLU A 192 3.72 -12.60 19.89
C GLU A 192 3.45 -13.69 20.92
N THR A 193 4.14 -13.66 22.05
CA THR A 193 3.92 -14.60 23.15
C THR A 193 3.96 -13.91 24.51
N ALA A 194 3.29 -14.49 25.49
CA ALA A 194 3.32 -14.00 26.87
C ALA A 194 4.71 -14.07 27.54
N LYS A 195 5.66 -14.84 26.96
CA LYS A 195 7.04 -14.95 27.46
C LYS A 195 7.85 -13.68 27.19
N ASP A 196 7.46 -12.90 26.20
CA ASP A 196 8.16 -11.66 25.80
C ASP A 196 7.82 -10.47 26.71
N ALA A 197 6.97 -10.65 27.72
CA ALA A 197 6.48 -9.57 28.56
C ALA A 197 7.60 -8.80 29.29
N GLU A 198 8.50 -9.50 29.99
CA GLU A 198 9.59 -8.84 30.73
C GLU A 198 10.64 -8.19 29.80
N PRO A 199 11.11 -8.86 28.72
CA PRO A 199 11.92 -8.20 27.71
C PRO A 199 11.28 -6.92 27.15
N ALA A 200 10.01 -6.96 26.79
CA ALA A 200 9.29 -5.80 26.26
C ALA A 200 9.19 -4.64 27.26
N VAL A 201 8.96 -4.93 28.54
CA VAL A 201 8.99 -3.90 29.60
C VAL A 201 10.37 -3.26 29.71
N ARG A 202 11.46 -4.05 29.67
CA ARG A 202 12.83 -3.54 29.71
C ARG A 202 13.14 -2.68 28.50
N ASP A 203 12.79 -3.13 27.29
CA ASP A 203 13.03 -2.41 26.03
C ASP A 203 12.27 -1.08 26.04
N PHE A 204 11.01 -1.12 26.44
CA PHE A 204 10.17 0.08 26.57
C PHE A 204 10.73 1.07 27.59
N THR A 205 11.16 0.58 28.78
CA THR A 205 11.73 1.41 29.83
C THR A 205 13.03 2.10 29.37
N ARG A 206 13.89 1.35 28.66
CA ARG A 206 15.12 1.87 28.05
C ARG A 206 14.78 2.92 27.00
N TRP A 207 13.88 2.61 26.08
CA TRP A 207 13.44 3.53 25.04
C TRP A 207 12.84 4.79 25.64
N ARG A 208 11.95 4.67 26.62
CA ARG A 208 11.32 5.82 27.30
C ARG A 208 12.35 6.75 27.99
N SER A 209 13.45 6.22 28.48
CA SER A 209 14.55 6.98 29.15
C SER A 209 14.08 7.92 30.25
N GLY A 210 13.03 7.54 31.01
CA GLY A 210 12.46 8.35 32.09
C GLY A 210 11.61 9.54 31.64
N LEU A 211 11.45 9.79 30.34
CA LEU A 211 10.66 10.90 29.82
C LEU A 211 9.18 10.79 30.23
N PRO A 212 8.52 11.90 30.58
CA PRO A 212 7.08 11.92 30.79
C PRO A 212 6.35 11.76 29.45
N ALA A 213 5.10 11.26 29.47
CA ALA A 213 4.34 10.92 28.26
C ALA A 213 4.25 12.08 27.24
N ARG A 214 4.08 13.32 27.71
CA ARG A 214 4.02 14.52 26.86
C ARG A 214 5.31 14.79 26.06
N GLU A 215 6.46 14.38 26.56
CA GLU A 215 7.75 14.58 25.88
C GLU A 215 8.03 13.46 24.86
N LEU A 216 7.34 12.31 24.97
CA LEU A 216 7.50 11.22 24.03
C LEU A 216 7.01 11.60 22.62
N ALA A 217 5.90 12.34 22.51
CA ALA A 217 5.41 12.83 21.22
C ALA A 217 6.37 13.85 20.58
N LYS A 218 6.99 14.73 21.38
CA LYS A 218 8.00 15.66 20.84
C LYS A 218 9.24 14.93 20.34
N ARG A 219 9.67 13.87 21.04
CA ARG A 219 10.79 13.05 20.59
C ARG A 219 10.46 12.33 19.29
N GLU A 220 9.24 11.83 19.14
CA GLU A 220 8.79 11.19 17.92
C GLU A 220 8.81 12.16 16.72
N LEU A 221 8.32 13.40 16.91
CA LEU A 221 8.43 14.45 15.90
C LEU A 221 9.89 14.72 15.52
N ALA A 222 10.78 14.84 16.50
CA ALA A 222 12.19 15.07 16.24
C ALA A 222 12.85 13.89 15.49
N GLU A 223 12.46 12.65 15.79
CA GLU A 223 12.92 11.46 15.08
C GLU A 223 12.44 11.47 13.61
N PHE A 224 11.19 11.85 13.37
CA PHE A 224 10.66 12.00 12.02
C PHE A 224 11.40 13.09 11.24
N GLU A 225 11.64 14.25 11.83
CA GLU A 225 12.39 15.33 11.18
C GLU A 225 13.84 14.93 10.84
N GLN A 226 14.49 14.15 11.70
CA GLN A 226 15.83 13.62 11.40
C GLN A 226 15.84 12.57 10.29
N TRP A 227 14.77 11.80 10.16
CA TRP A 227 14.64 10.78 9.11
C TRP A 227 14.32 11.39 7.75
N ARG A 228 13.52 12.46 7.71
CA ARG A 228 13.06 13.09 6.47
C ARG A 228 14.21 13.55 5.60
N ALA A 229 14.09 13.25 4.31
CA ALA A 229 15.01 13.80 3.32
C ALA A 229 14.68 15.28 3.03
N LYS A 230 15.69 16.02 2.56
CA LYS A 230 15.45 17.34 1.99
C LYS A 230 14.62 17.16 0.72
N PRO A 231 13.46 17.81 0.57
CA PRO A 231 12.67 17.70 -0.65
C PRO A 231 13.48 18.10 -1.89
N ALA A 232 13.43 17.26 -2.90
CA ALA A 232 13.96 17.57 -4.23
C ALA A 232 12.95 18.35 -5.08
N ALA A 233 11.67 18.40 -4.68
CA ALA A 233 10.61 19.13 -5.35
C ALA A 233 10.47 20.56 -4.82
N HIS A 234 10.11 21.50 -5.69
CA HIS A 234 9.66 22.85 -5.32
C HIS A 234 8.13 22.84 -5.14
N PHE A 235 7.68 23.40 -4.04
CA PHE A 235 6.24 23.47 -3.73
C PHE A 235 5.70 24.84 -4.15
N ARG A 236 4.57 24.84 -4.85
CA ARG A 236 3.89 26.08 -5.26
C ARG A 236 3.17 26.78 -4.11
N ASN A 237 2.76 25.98 -3.12
CA ASN A 237 2.07 26.47 -1.94
C ASN A 237 2.29 25.54 -0.73
N ASP A 238 1.83 25.96 0.44
CA ASP A 238 1.96 25.20 1.67
C ASP A 238 1.14 23.88 1.64
N GLN A 239 0.02 23.83 0.92
CA GLN A 239 -0.78 22.62 0.82
C GLN A 239 -0.02 21.50 0.08
N GLU A 240 0.67 21.81 -1.03
CA GLU A 240 1.56 20.84 -1.69
C GLU A 240 2.65 20.35 -0.75
N ARG A 241 3.26 21.26 0.03
CA ARG A 241 4.31 20.90 0.99
C ARG A 241 3.78 19.98 2.10
N HIS A 242 2.62 20.29 2.66
CA HIS A 242 1.98 19.46 3.69
C HIS A 242 1.61 18.09 3.14
N LEU A 243 1.02 18.04 1.94
CA LEU A 243 0.65 16.78 1.31
C LEU A 243 1.88 15.92 0.97
N TRP A 244 2.99 16.54 0.53
CA TRP A 244 4.28 15.85 0.35
C TRP A 244 4.76 15.22 1.66
N ARG A 245 4.78 15.99 2.75
CA ARG A 245 5.25 15.51 4.05
C ARG A 245 4.36 14.41 4.62
N GLN A 246 3.07 14.53 4.43
CA GLN A 246 2.13 13.49 4.85
C GLN A 246 2.28 12.23 3.98
N SER A 247 2.49 12.38 2.68
CA SER A 247 2.78 11.26 1.77
C SER A 247 4.06 10.52 2.16
N GLU A 248 5.13 11.25 2.46
CA GLU A 248 6.39 10.70 3.00
C GLU A 248 6.15 9.90 4.29
N THR A 249 5.31 10.41 5.18
CA THR A 249 4.91 9.75 6.42
C THR A 249 4.13 8.46 6.15
N MET A 250 3.16 8.48 5.22
CA MET A 250 2.36 7.28 4.87
C MET A 250 3.24 6.18 4.26
N LEU A 251 4.15 6.52 3.35
CA LEU A 251 5.13 5.57 2.81
C LEU A 251 5.97 4.91 3.92
N ARG A 252 6.41 5.67 4.92
CA ARG A 252 7.21 5.15 6.04
C ARG A 252 6.42 4.19 6.92
N ILE A 253 5.20 4.56 7.32
CA ILE A 253 4.41 3.74 8.27
C ILE A 253 3.82 2.49 7.63
N ALA A 254 3.67 2.47 6.31
CA ALA A 254 3.16 1.33 5.54
C ALA A 254 4.22 0.24 5.29
N GLN A 255 5.50 0.52 5.56
CA GLN A 255 6.58 -0.45 5.34
C GLN A 255 6.80 -1.34 6.57
N SER A 256 6.81 -2.65 6.37
CA SER A 256 7.13 -3.62 7.40
C SER A 256 8.60 -3.51 7.84
N ARG A 257 8.82 -3.45 9.14
CA ARG A 257 10.13 -3.49 9.81
C ARG A 257 10.31 -4.76 10.62
N GLU A 258 9.39 -5.69 10.51
CA GLU A 258 9.49 -6.98 11.20
C GLU A 258 10.72 -7.75 10.69
N PRO A 259 11.58 -8.28 11.57
CA PRO A 259 12.79 -8.96 11.15
C PRO A 259 12.48 -10.27 10.43
N ASN A 260 13.23 -10.55 9.36
CA ASN A 260 13.18 -11.85 8.72
C ASN A 260 13.66 -12.95 9.68
N ARG A 261 13.01 -14.10 9.63
CA ARG A 261 13.36 -15.32 10.38
C ARG A 261 12.83 -16.54 9.62
N ALA A 262 13.03 -17.74 10.13
CA ALA A 262 12.75 -19.00 9.41
C ALA A 262 11.29 -19.12 8.90
N ASP A 263 10.34 -18.49 9.60
CA ASP A 263 8.91 -18.55 9.32
C ASP A 263 8.31 -17.21 8.83
N ARG A 264 9.16 -16.21 8.55
CA ARG A 264 8.72 -14.87 8.15
C ARG A 264 9.80 -14.16 7.32
N HIS A 265 9.43 -13.67 6.17
CA HIS A 265 10.30 -13.01 5.19
C HIS A 265 9.76 -11.64 4.74
N GLY A 266 8.88 -11.04 5.55
CA GLY A 266 8.16 -9.82 5.21
C GLY A 266 8.90 -8.51 5.52
N ASN A 267 10.16 -8.53 5.94
CA ASN A 267 10.92 -7.30 6.19
C ASN A 267 11.05 -6.46 4.93
N GLY A 268 10.56 -5.23 4.97
CA GLY A 268 10.62 -4.30 3.84
C GLY A 268 9.38 -4.31 2.94
N LEU A 269 8.45 -5.28 3.06
CA LEU A 269 7.18 -5.26 2.34
C LEU A 269 6.41 -3.97 2.64
N ILE A 270 5.80 -3.37 1.62
CA ILE A 270 4.98 -2.17 1.75
C ILE A 270 3.55 -2.54 1.38
N VAL A 271 2.60 -2.27 2.27
CA VAL A 271 1.18 -2.53 2.02
C VAL A 271 0.59 -1.48 1.07
N ALA A 272 -0.43 -1.87 0.29
CA ALA A 272 -1.06 -1.00 -0.68
C ALA A 272 -1.83 0.16 -0.03
N ALA A 273 -2.46 -0.09 1.13
CA ALA A 273 -3.16 0.93 1.91
C ALA A 273 -3.26 0.55 3.39
N LEU A 274 -3.76 1.45 4.22
CA LEU A 274 -4.04 1.27 5.65
C LEU A 274 -5.42 1.88 5.98
N PRO A 275 -6.27 1.24 6.75
CA PRO A 275 -6.25 -0.14 7.26
C PRO A 275 -6.95 -1.15 6.31
N ASP A 276 -7.36 -2.29 6.87
CA ASP A 276 -8.26 -3.30 6.30
C ASP A 276 -7.63 -4.15 5.18
N VAL A 277 -8.43 -4.66 4.25
CA VAL A 277 -8.03 -5.67 3.27
C VAL A 277 -6.85 -5.25 2.41
N TYR A 278 -6.72 -3.96 2.12
CA TYR A 278 -5.59 -3.38 1.38
C TYR A 278 -4.31 -3.22 2.22
N SER A 279 -4.35 -3.53 3.53
CA SER A 279 -3.13 -3.71 4.33
C SER A 279 -2.44 -5.04 3.97
N THR A 280 -2.21 -5.21 2.68
CA THR A 280 -1.63 -6.36 2.01
C THR A 280 -0.64 -5.85 0.96
N PRO A 281 0.54 -6.45 0.81
CA PRO A 281 1.55 -6.00 -0.15
C PRO A 281 1.23 -6.49 -1.57
N TRP A 282 0.63 -5.65 -2.42
CA TRP A 282 0.59 -5.87 -3.87
C TRP A 282 1.93 -5.51 -4.50
N VAL A 283 2.37 -6.30 -5.45
CA VAL A 283 3.68 -6.09 -6.11
C VAL A 283 3.73 -4.74 -6.82
N ARG A 284 2.68 -4.38 -7.56
CA ARG A 284 2.59 -3.09 -8.27
C ARG A 284 2.62 -1.89 -7.33
N ASP A 285 1.72 -1.86 -6.33
CA ASP A 285 1.67 -0.76 -5.35
C ASP A 285 3.00 -0.57 -4.64
N MET A 286 3.63 -1.69 -4.28
CA MET A 286 4.94 -1.68 -3.66
C MET A 286 6.03 -1.15 -4.61
N ALA A 287 5.94 -1.40 -5.93
CA ALA A 287 6.89 -0.87 -6.91
C ALA A 287 6.80 0.66 -6.98
N TRP A 288 5.61 1.24 -7.09
CA TRP A 288 5.40 2.69 -7.08
C TRP A 288 5.81 3.33 -5.76
N SER A 289 5.49 2.69 -4.63
CA SER A 289 5.93 3.12 -3.30
C SER A 289 7.46 3.14 -3.19
N THR A 290 8.12 2.06 -3.65
CA THR A 290 9.58 1.93 -3.63
C THR A 290 10.24 2.96 -4.55
N MET A 291 9.67 3.21 -5.73
CA MET A 291 10.15 4.22 -6.65
C MET A 291 10.07 5.63 -6.04
N ALA A 292 8.97 5.94 -5.33
CA ALA A 292 8.85 7.20 -4.60
C ALA A 292 9.93 7.33 -3.52
N LEU A 293 10.16 6.29 -2.71
CA LEU A 293 11.22 6.25 -1.70
C LEU A 293 12.62 6.44 -2.32
N ILE A 294 12.89 5.79 -3.46
CA ILE A 294 14.14 5.99 -4.22
C ILE A 294 14.29 7.47 -4.56
N ARG A 295 13.31 8.05 -5.21
CA ARG A 295 13.40 9.42 -5.74
C ARG A 295 13.41 10.48 -4.65
N MET A 296 12.73 10.25 -3.52
CA MET A 296 12.80 11.11 -2.32
C MET A 296 14.15 11.07 -1.63
N GLY A 297 14.94 10.01 -1.78
CA GLY A 297 16.25 9.87 -1.13
C GLY A 297 16.28 8.93 0.07
N HIS A 298 15.23 8.16 0.31
CA HIS A 298 15.12 7.17 1.39
C HIS A 298 15.77 5.83 0.99
N GLN A 299 17.10 5.85 0.87
CA GLN A 299 17.88 4.70 0.38
C GLN A 299 17.66 3.43 1.22
N ALA A 300 17.61 3.55 2.52
CA ALA A 300 17.50 2.40 3.43
C ALA A 300 16.16 1.69 3.27
N GLU A 301 15.08 2.45 3.22
CA GLU A 301 13.71 1.96 3.03
C GLU A 301 13.52 1.35 1.62
N ALA A 302 14.02 2.02 0.59
CA ALA A 302 13.98 1.51 -0.78
C ALA A 302 14.78 0.20 -0.91
N ARG A 303 15.96 0.13 -0.29
CA ARG A 303 16.77 -1.09 -0.26
C ARG A 303 16.06 -2.23 0.47
N ALA A 304 15.41 -1.94 1.58
CA ALA A 304 14.63 -2.94 2.33
C ALA A 304 13.46 -3.47 1.49
N ALA A 305 12.75 -2.60 0.77
CA ALA A 305 11.66 -2.98 -0.12
C ALA A 305 12.15 -3.87 -1.28
N LEU A 306 13.27 -3.53 -1.91
CA LEU A 306 13.89 -4.38 -2.93
C LEU A 306 14.26 -5.77 -2.38
N LEU A 307 14.91 -5.81 -1.21
CA LEU A 307 15.25 -7.08 -0.58
C LEU A 307 14.02 -7.91 -0.21
N ALA A 308 12.90 -7.27 0.13
CA ALA A 308 11.66 -7.97 0.44
C ALA A 308 11.14 -8.77 -0.75
N TYR A 309 11.14 -8.22 -1.97
CA TYR A 309 10.78 -8.96 -3.17
C TYR A 309 11.60 -10.22 -3.38
N PHE A 310 12.91 -10.16 -3.12
CA PHE A 310 13.83 -11.28 -3.34
C PHE A 310 13.92 -12.25 -2.16
N ASN A 311 13.48 -11.85 -0.97
CA ASN A 311 13.36 -12.71 0.21
C ASN A 311 12.00 -13.38 0.33
N ALA A 312 10.99 -12.85 -0.35
CA ALA A 312 9.66 -13.44 -0.42
C ALA A 312 9.70 -14.87 -0.97
N GLN A 313 8.73 -15.69 -0.57
CA GLN A 313 8.69 -17.11 -0.91
C GLN A 313 7.59 -17.40 -1.92
N PRO A 314 7.93 -17.64 -3.19
CA PRO A 314 6.97 -18.12 -4.17
C PRO A 314 6.47 -19.52 -3.78
N THR A 315 5.17 -19.74 -3.88
CA THR A 315 4.55 -21.03 -3.53
C THR A 315 4.67 -22.07 -4.64
N GLY A 316 4.90 -21.62 -5.87
CA GLY A 316 4.86 -22.44 -7.07
C GLY A 316 3.44 -22.89 -7.48
N LYS A 317 2.40 -22.43 -6.80
CA LYS A 317 1.00 -22.77 -7.15
C LYS A 317 0.60 -22.22 -8.52
N MET A 318 1.21 -21.12 -8.94
CA MET A 318 0.94 -20.47 -10.23
C MET A 318 1.83 -20.99 -11.39
N ARG A 319 2.60 -22.06 -11.19
CA ARG A 319 3.51 -22.59 -12.22
C ARG A 319 2.80 -22.98 -13.54
N ALA A 320 1.58 -23.50 -13.45
CA ALA A 320 0.82 -23.84 -14.66
C ALA A 320 0.53 -22.60 -15.51
N GLU A 321 0.35 -21.46 -14.88
CA GLU A 321 0.04 -20.20 -15.54
C GLU A 321 1.26 -19.50 -16.15
N VAL A 322 2.45 -19.93 -15.76
CA VAL A 322 3.74 -19.40 -16.24
C VAL A 322 4.55 -20.44 -17.03
N HIS A 323 3.87 -21.26 -17.80
CA HIS A 323 4.46 -22.31 -18.65
C HIS A 323 5.40 -23.27 -17.89
N GLY A 324 5.11 -23.53 -16.61
CA GLY A 324 5.89 -24.43 -15.77
C GLY A 324 7.20 -23.82 -15.23
N ALA A 325 7.48 -22.55 -15.51
CA ALA A 325 8.69 -21.88 -15.07
C ALA A 325 8.74 -21.71 -13.54
N ASP A 326 9.95 -21.72 -12.99
CA ASP A 326 10.21 -21.21 -11.65
C ASP A 326 10.33 -19.69 -11.68
N TYR A 327 9.74 -19.00 -10.71
CA TYR A 327 9.75 -17.54 -10.60
C TYR A 327 10.03 -17.11 -9.16
N GLN A 328 10.44 -15.85 -8.97
CA GLN A 328 10.72 -15.26 -7.64
C GLN A 328 9.63 -14.30 -7.20
N ILE A 329 9.12 -13.48 -8.10
CA ILE A 329 8.18 -12.42 -7.76
C ILE A 329 6.75 -12.94 -7.91
N SER A 330 5.90 -12.70 -6.90
CA SER A 330 4.48 -13.02 -6.97
C SER A 330 3.84 -12.40 -8.20
N LEU A 331 2.87 -13.11 -8.75
CA LEU A 331 2.08 -12.60 -9.87
C LEU A 331 1.00 -11.60 -9.44
N VAL A 332 0.78 -11.45 -8.12
CA VAL A 332 -0.21 -10.50 -7.57
C VAL A 332 0.33 -9.83 -6.31
N ARG A 333 0.37 -10.54 -5.19
CA ARG A 333 0.66 -9.98 -3.85
C ARG A 333 1.26 -11.01 -2.91
N TYR A 334 1.59 -10.57 -1.71
CA TYR A 334 2.17 -11.41 -0.66
C TYR A 334 1.31 -11.40 0.60
N TRP A 335 1.37 -12.49 1.35
CA TRP A 335 0.99 -12.50 2.77
C TRP A 335 2.02 -11.72 3.59
N GLY A 336 1.65 -11.31 4.80
CA GLY A 336 2.54 -10.58 5.69
C GLY A 336 3.80 -11.33 6.12
N ASP A 337 3.80 -12.66 6.08
CA ASP A 337 4.98 -13.48 6.31
C ASP A 337 5.95 -13.52 5.12
N GLY A 338 5.61 -12.90 4.00
CA GLY A 338 6.39 -12.89 2.78
C GLY A 338 6.15 -14.10 1.87
N THR A 339 5.14 -14.93 2.17
CA THR A 339 4.73 -16.01 1.27
C THR A 339 3.86 -15.43 0.15
N GLU A 340 4.04 -15.92 -1.08
CA GLU A 340 3.18 -15.55 -2.21
C GLU A 340 1.71 -15.86 -1.90
N GLU A 341 0.83 -14.92 -2.18
CA GLU A 341 -0.61 -15.13 -2.19
C GLU A 341 -1.09 -15.31 -3.63
N PRO A 342 -1.37 -16.56 -4.06
CA PRO A 342 -2.01 -16.78 -5.34
C PRO A 342 -3.47 -16.36 -5.23
N PHE A 343 -3.89 -15.44 -6.08
CA PHE A 343 -5.26 -14.96 -6.09
C PHE A 343 -6.08 -15.78 -7.09
N PHE A 344 -7.08 -16.49 -6.58
CA PHE A 344 -8.03 -17.26 -7.39
C PHE A 344 -9.43 -16.67 -7.22
N THR A 345 -10.17 -16.57 -8.33
CA THR A 345 -11.61 -16.27 -8.25
C THR A 345 -12.37 -17.47 -7.70
N GLN A 346 -13.63 -17.27 -7.36
CA GLN A 346 -14.49 -18.35 -6.86
C GLN A 346 -14.71 -19.45 -7.89
N GLU A 347 -14.65 -19.13 -9.18
CA GLU A 347 -14.70 -20.08 -10.29
C GLU A 347 -13.39 -20.83 -10.50
N GLY A 348 -12.35 -20.54 -9.69
CA GLY A 348 -11.02 -21.14 -9.81
C GLY A 348 -10.16 -20.52 -10.91
N ALA A 349 -10.58 -19.40 -11.49
CA ALA A 349 -9.75 -18.61 -12.39
C ALA A 349 -8.66 -17.86 -11.61
N THR A 350 -7.53 -17.61 -12.28
CA THR A 350 -6.34 -17.02 -11.65
C THR A 350 -6.12 -15.58 -12.08
N ASN A 351 -5.76 -14.71 -11.13
CA ASN A 351 -5.23 -13.40 -11.43
C ASN A 351 -3.73 -13.53 -11.74
N ILE A 352 -3.30 -12.98 -12.87
CA ILE A 352 -1.92 -13.08 -13.37
C ILE A 352 -1.49 -11.74 -13.93
N GLU A 353 -0.41 -11.21 -13.40
CA GLU A 353 0.07 -9.87 -13.67
C GLU A 353 1.56 -9.94 -14.05
N PHE A 354 1.84 -10.12 -15.33
CA PHE A 354 3.22 -10.20 -15.83
C PHE A 354 3.93 -8.85 -15.81
N ASP A 355 3.20 -7.74 -15.77
CA ASP A 355 3.72 -6.40 -15.56
C ASP A 355 4.53 -6.29 -14.25
N ASN A 356 4.13 -7.00 -13.19
CA ASN A 356 4.83 -7.07 -11.91
C ASN A 356 6.32 -7.39 -12.04
N TRP A 357 6.68 -8.29 -12.93
CA TRP A 357 8.06 -8.69 -13.13
C TRP A 357 8.89 -7.59 -13.78
N GLY A 358 8.30 -6.90 -14.76
CA GLY A 358 8.91 -5.72 -15.38
C GLY A 358 9.06 -4.56 -14.41
N GLU A 359 8.04 -4.30 -13.58
CA GLU A 359 8.08 -3.22 -12.59
C GLU A 359 9.17 -3.44 -11.53
N VAL A 360 9.37 -4.66 -11.04
CA VAL A 360 10.44 -4.95 -10.07
C VAL A 360 11.82 -4.75 -10.69
N LEU A 361 12.02 -5.14 -11.95
CA LEU A 361 13.28 -4.88 -12.67
C LEU A 361 13.50 -3.38 -12.89
N TRP A 362 12.45 -2.64 -13.26
CA TRP A 362 12.50 -1.18 -13.39
C TRP A 362 12.94 -0.51 -12.08
N VAL A 363 12.30 -0.82 -10.97
CA VAL A 363 12.62 -0.24 -9.66
C VAL A 363 14.05 -0.59 -9.22
N LEU A 364 14.48 -1.85 -9.47
CA LEU A 364 15.86 -2.28 -9.17
C LEU A 364 16.89 -1.51 -9.98
N GLY A 365 16.66 -1.32 -11.29
CA GLY A 365 17.55 -0.55 -12.16
C GLY A 365 17.65 0.91 -11.74
N GLN A 366 16.52 1.55 -11.45
CA GLN A 366 16.46 2.94 -10.99
C GLN A 366 17.16 3.13 -9.62
N TYR A 367 17.01 2.17 -8.70
CA TYR A 367 17.74 2.19 -7.43
C TYR A 367 19.25 2.14 -7.65
N LEU A 368 19.73 1.20 -8.45
CA LEU A 368 21.18 1.04 -8.73
C LEU A 368 21.74 2.23 -9.50
N SER A 369 20.94 2.83 -10.38
CA SER A 369 21.33 4.04 -11.10
C SER A 369 21.54 5.22 -10.15
N LYS A 370 20.66 5.38 -9.16
CA LYS A 370 20.70 6.50 -8.23
C LYS A 370 21.76 6.37 -7.14
N TYR A 371 21.91 5.16 -6.56
CA TYR A 371 22.70 4.98 -5.32
C TYR A 371 24.03 4.26 -5.52
N ASP A 372 24.28 3.71 -6.71
CA ASP A 372 25.49 2.95 -7.02
C ASP A 372 25.86 1.92 -5.93
N ASP A 373 24.87 1.09 -5.55
CA ASP A 373 24.99 0.05 -4.51
C ASP A 373 25.22 -1.34 -5.12
N PRO A 374 26.46 -1.68 -5.58
CA PRO A 374 26.75 -3.00 -6.15
C PRO A 374 26.68 -4.12 -5.11
N ALA A 375 26.69 -3.77 -3.81
CA ALA A 375 26.56 -4.75 -2.74
C ALA A 375 25.15 -5.34 -2.70
N LEU A 376 24.12 -4.61 -3.15
CA LEU A 376 22.75 -5.13 -3.26
C LEU A 376 22.70 -6.33 -4.20
N LEU A 377 23.38 -6.30 -5.36
CA LEU A 377 23.39 -7.41 -6.32
C LEU A 377 24.01 -8.70 -5.75
N LYS A 378 24.86 -8.56 -4.74
CA LYS A 378 25.54 -9.68 -4.06
C LYS A 378 24.81 -10.15 -2.79
N ALA A 379 23.72 -9.46 -2.40
CA ALA A 379 22.97 -9.80 -1.21
C ALA A 379 22.40 -11.23 -1.33
N ALA A 380 22.48 -11.99 -0.24
CA ALA A 380 21.83 -13.29 -0.17
C ALA A 380 20.32 -13.13 -0.09
N THR A 381 19.59 -13.90 -0.87
CA THR A 381 18.14 -13.89 -0.98
C THR A 381 17.59 -15.32 -0.91
N TYR A 382 16.27 -15.46 -1.02
CA TYR A 382 15.64 -16.78 -1.00
C TYR A 382 16.17 -17.75 -2.08
N ARG A 383 16.51 -17.23 -3.28
CA ARG A 383 17.00 -18.05 -4.42
C ARG A 383 18.47 -17.76 -4.78
N GLY A 384 19.35 -17.58 -3.80
CA GLY A 384 20.76 -17.29 -4.03
C GLY A 384 21.06 -15.80 -3.94
N ARG A 385 22.01 -15.30 -4.75
CA ARG A 385 22.29 -13.86 -4.78
C ARG A 385 21.20 -13.12 -5.55
N LEU A 386 20.96 -11.87 -5.17
CA LEU A 386 19.92 -11.06 -5.78
C LEU A 386 20.06 -10.99 -7.32
N TYR A 387 21.27 -10.75 -7.83
CA TYR A 387 21.50 -10.73 -9.28
C TYR A 387 21.11 -12.04 -9.97
N GLU A 388 21.55 -13.17 -9.42
CA GLU A 388 21.23 -14.50 -9.97
C GLU A 388 19.73 -14.77 -9.90
N SER A 389 19.08 -14.36 -8.79
CA SER A 389 17.64 -14.47 -8.63
C SER A 389 16.89 -13.63 -9.66
N ALA A 390 17.30 -12.38 -9.92
CA ALA A 390 16.70 -11.54 -10.95
C ALA A 390 16.85 -12.14 -12.34
N ARG A 391 18.07 -12.60 -12.70
CA ARG A 391 18.37 -13.20 -14.00
C ARG A 391 17.58 -14.49 -14.24
N ASP A 392 17.62 -15.41 -13.28
CA ASP A 392 17.15 -16.77 -13.49
C ASP A 392 15.66 -16.95 -13.16
N PHE A 393 15.09 -16.11 -12.27
CA PHE A 393 13.75 -16.28 -11.74
C PHE A 393 12.83 -15.06 -11.94
N ILE A 394 13.29 -14.04 -12.68
CA ILE A 394 12.43 -12.95 -13.18
C ILE A 394 12.60 -12.82 -14.68
N VAL A 395 13.82 -12.56 -15.17
CA VAL A 395 14.08 -12.31 -16.59
C VAL A 395 13.79 -13.53 -17.46
N LYS A 396 14.30 -14.70 -17.08
CA LYS A 396 14.06 -15.94 -17.87
C LYS A 396 12.56 -16.29 -17.92
N PRO A 397 11.81 -16.34 -16.80
CA PRO A 397 10.38 -16.59 -16.87
C PRO A 397 9.62 -15.50 -17.62
N LEU A 398 9.99 -14.22 -17.49
CA LEU A 398 9.37 -13.14 -18.26
C LEU A 398 9.52 -13.36 -19.76
N ILE A 399 10.73 -13.68 -20.23
CA ILE A 399 10.98 -14.00 -21.65
C ILE A 399 10.23 -15.27 -22.08
N ALA A 400 10.18 -16.30 -21.22
CA ALA A 400 9.46 -17.55 -21.52
C ALA A 400 7.93 -17.36 -21.60
N ASN A 401 7.38 -16.31 -21.01
CA ASN A 401 5.97 -15.94 -21.06
C ASN A 401 5.71 -14.84 -22.10
N THR A 402 6.44 -14.85 -23.22
CA THR A 402 6.16 -14.04 -24.39
C THR A 402 5.70 -14.92 -25.55
N GLU A 403 4.88 -14.33 -26.42
CA GLU A 403 4.32 -14.99 -27.60
C GLU A 403 4.74 -14.26 -28.87
N LYS A 404 4.89 -15.01 -29.96
CA LYS A 404 5.24 -14.44 -31.25
C LYS A 404 4.06 -13.66 -31.86
N TYR A 405 4.30 -12.40 -32.21
CA TYR A 405 3.36 -11.57 -32.93
C TYR A 405 4.06 -10.81 -34.07
N GLY A 406 3.67 -11.12 -35.32
CA GLY A 406 4.40 -10.62 -36.49
C GLY A 406 5.87 -11.03 -36.48
N ASP A 407 6.76 -10.05 -36.62
CA ASP A 407 8.22 -10.24 -36.55
C ASP A 407 8.79 -9.96 -35.14
N GLY A 408 7.92 -9.81 -34.15
CA GLY A 408 8.28 -9.49 -32.74
C GLY A 408 7.65 -10.45 -31.74
N LEU A 409 7.68 -10.01 -30.49
CA LEU A 409 7.08 -10.70 -29.34
C LEU A 409 6.11 -9.75 -28.62
N ILE A 410 5.10 -10.30 -27.96
CA ILE A 410 4.26 -9.64 -26.97
C ILE A 410 4.21 -10.50 -25.71
N VAL A 411 3.87 -9.93 -24.57
CA VAL A 411 3.63 -10.71 -23.35
C VAL A 411 2.38 -11.56 -23.51
N ALA A 412 2.40 -12.80 -23.04
CA ALA A 412 1.26 -13.72 -23.05
C ALA A 412 0.04 -13.11 -22.34
N ALA A 413 -1.15 -13.63 -22.67
CA ALA A 413 -2.39 -13.13 -22.09
C ALA A 413 -2.38 -13.21 -20.56
N ASP A 414 -2.68 -12.09 -19.90
CA ASP A 414 -2.68 -11.92 -18.44
C ASP A 414 -3.87 -11.07 -17.98
N THR A 415 -3.83 -10.56 -16.75
CA THR A 415 -4.85 -9.68 -16.17
C THR A 415 -4.37 -8.23 -16.01
N SER A 416 -3.07 -8.01 -16.18
CA SER A 416 -2.41 -6.71 -16.18
C SER A 416 -2.74 -5.80 -14.99
N ILE A 417 -2.41 -4.52 -15.08
CA ILE A 417 -2.46 -3.50 -14.02
C ILE A 417 -3.83 -3.36 -13.33
N TRP A 418 -4.93 -3.65 -14.02
CA TRP A 418 -6.27 -3.47 -13.44
C TRP A 418 -6.89 -4.75 -12.90
N GLU A 419 -6.10 -5.84 -12.80
CA GLU A 419 -6.57 -7.13 -12.28
C GLU A 419 -7.82 -7.62 -13.03
N GLU A 420 -7.76 -7.58 -14.35
CA GLU A 420 -8.89 -7.97 -15.19
C GLU A 420 -9.33 -9.39 -14.85
N HIS A 421 -10.59 -9.55 -14.43
CA HIS A 421 -11.05 -10.82 -13.90
C HIS A 421 -11.00 -11.96 -14.93
N GLN A 422 -10.62 -13.12 -14.44
CA GLN A 422 -10.62 -14.35 -15.21
C GLN A 422 -12.04 -14.91 -15.37
N PRO A 423 -12.40 -15.53 -16.49
CA PRO A 423 -11.48 -16.07 -17.52
C PRO A 423 -11.04 -15.07 -18.60
N ASP A 424 -11.20 -13.80 -18.42
CA ASP A 424 -11.07 -12.76 -19.44
C ASP A 424 -9.63 -12.25 -19.67
N LYS A 425 -8.62 -13.13 -19.51
CA LYS A 425 -7.22 -12.83 -19.86
C LYS A 425 -7.11 -12.30 -21.28
N LYS A 426 -6.30 -11.25 -21.45
CA LYS A 426 -6.03 -10.61 -22.72
C LYS A 426 -4.55 -10.29 -22.87
N HIS A 427 -4.12 -10.00 -24.09
CA HIS A 427 -2.80 -9.46 -24.31
C HIS A 427 -2.83 -7.95 -24.11
N PHE A 428 -2.23 -7.49 -23.01
CA PHE A 428 -2.22 -6.08 -22.65
C PHE A 428 -0.98 -5.35 -23.13
N ALA A 429 -1.20 -4.15 -23.66
CA ALA A 429 -0.12 -3.22 -24.02
C ALA A 429 0.73 -2.83 -22.81
N PHE A 430 0.10 -2.68 -21.61
CA PHE A 430 0.83 -2.32 -20.41
C PHE A 430 1.77 -3.42 -19.94
N SER A 431 1.35 -4.68 -19.90
CA SER A 431 2.21 -5.81 -19.53
C SER A 431 3.40 -5.93 -20.48
N THR A 432 3.17 -5.75 -21.80
CA THR A 432 4.27 -5.72 -22.79
C THR A 432 5.18 -4.51 -22.58
N THR A 433 4.64 -3.33 -22.21
CA THR A 433 5.42 -2.14 -21.87
C THR A 433 6.34 -2.40 -20.68
N MET A 434 5.82 -2.96 -19.60
CA MET A 434 6.63 -3.22 -18.42
C MET A 434 7.72 -4.27 -18.67
N ALA A 435 7.44 -5.25 -19.54
CA ALA A 435 8.46 -6.20 -19.99
C ALA A 435 9.59 -5.49 -20.77
N ILE A 436 9.28 -4.59 -21.69
CA ILE A 436 10.27 -3.77 -22.42
C ILE A 436 11.12 -2.97 -21.44
N VAL A 437 10.48 -2.19 -20.56
CA VAL A 437 11.16 -1.33 -19.58
C VAL A 437 12.04 -2.17 -18.64
N GLY A 438 11.48 -3.24 -18.07
CA GLY A 438 12.20 -4.09 -17.12
C GLY A 438 13.40 -4.81 -17.74
N LEU A 439 13.29 -5.28 -18.99
CA LEU A 439 14.41 -5.92 -19.69
C LEU A 439 15.51 -4.92 -20.06
N GLY A 440 15.16 -3.69 -20.45
CA GLY A 440 16.12 -2.62 -20.67
C GLY A 440 16.91 -2.29 -19.40
N GLU A 441 16.22 -2.12 -18.27
CA GLU A 441 16.87 -1.91 -16.96
C GLU A 441 17.75 -3.11 -16.54
N PHE A 442 17.27 -4.33 -16.80
CA PHE A 442 18.08 -5.52 -16.47
C PHE A 442 19.33 -5.63 -17.36
N ALA A 443 19.27 -5.20 -18.60
CA ALA A 443 20.47 -5.17 -19.46
C ALA A 443 21.57 -4.28 -18.88
N GLU A 444 21.22 -3.12 -18.34
CA GLU A 444 22.16 -2.25 -17.61
C GLU A 444 22.69 -2.89 -16.32
N ILE A 445 21.81 -3.58 -15.56
CA ILE A 445 22.20 -4.34 -14.37
C ILE A 445 23.18 -5.45 -14.73
N ALA A 446 22.93 -6.21 -15.80
CA ALA A 446 23.80 -7.28 -16.27
C ALA A 446 25.16 -6.75 -16.74
N GLY A 447 25.18 -5.59 -17.40
CA GLY A 447 26.41 -4.87 -17.77
C GLY A 447 27.26 -4.52 -16.55
N ARG A 448 26.65 -3.98 -15.50
CA ARG A 448 27.32 -3.69 -14.22
C ARG A 448 27.82 -4.95 -13.51
N ALA A 449 27.12 -6.07 -13.67
CA ALA A 449 27.52 -7.37 -13.12
C ALA A 449 28.61 -8.08 -13.96
N GLY A 450 28.93 -7.58 -15.16
CA GLY A 450 29.87 -8.19 -16.10
C GLY A 450 29.31 -9.44 -16.82
N ASP A 451 27.99 -9.63 -16.85
CA ASP A 451 27.31 -10.77 -17.49
C ASP A 451 26.83 -10.37 -18.91
N GLU A 452 27.78 -10.29 -19.85
CA GLU A 452 27.48 -9.89 -21.22
C GLU A 452 26.50 -10.83 -21.95
N PRO A 453 26.51 -12.16 -21.74
CA PRO A 453 25.50 -13.04 -22.31
C PRO A 453 24.08 -12.71 -21.85
N ALA A 454 23.86 -12.48 -20.54
CA ALA A 454 22.56 -12.10 -19.99
C ALA A 454 22.12 -10.71 -20.47
N ARG A 455 23.07 -9.76 -20.55
CA ARG A 455 22.84 -8.44 -21.11
C ARG A 455 22.32 -8.52 -22.55
N ARG A 456 23.00 -9.28 -23.40
CA ARG A 456 22.59 -9.46 -24.79
C ARG A 456 21.23 -10.12 -24.90
N GLN A 457 20.97 -11.18 -24.13
CA GLN A 457 19.68 -11.86 -24.12
C GLN A 457 18.52 -10.87 -23.78
N ALA A 458 18.72 -10.01 -22.78
CA ALA A 458 17.72 -9.02 -22.40
C ALA A 458 17.47 -7.99 -23.51
N LEU A 459 18.54 -7.44 -24.11
CA LEU A 459 18.43 -6.48 -25.23
C LEU A 459 17.77 -7.09 -26.47
N ASP A 460 18.08 -8.33 -26.81
CA ASP A 460 17.46 -9.02 -27.94
C ASP A 460 15.96 -9.24 -27.70
N ALA A 461 15.57 -9.63 -26.50
CA ALA A 461 14.17 -9.80 -26.12
C ALA A 461 13.42 -8.44 -26.07
N GLU A 462 14.03 -7.40 -25.50
CA GLU A 462 13.48 -6.04 -25.51
C GLU A 462 13.21 -5.56 -26.93
N ALA A 463 14.18 -5.71 -27.85
CA ALA A 463 14.03 -5.29 -29.25
C ALA A 463 12.89 -6.05 -29.98
N LEU A 464 12.72 -7.34 -29.69
CA LEU A 464 11.61 -8.13 -30.24
C LEU A 464 10.26 -7.70 -29.64
N LEU A 465 10.20 -7.39 -28.34
CA LEU A 465 9.00 -6.88 -27.69
C LEU A 465 8.61 -5.50 -28.23
N GLN A 466 9.57 -4.61 -28.49
CA GLN A 466 9.31 -3.29 -29.12
C GLN A 466 8.67 -3.46 -30.51
N LYS A 467 9.16 -4.42 -31.32
CA LYS A 467 8.56 -4.73 -32.64
C LYS A 467 7.15 -5.29 -32.50
N GLY A 468 6.96 -6.25 -31.60
CA GLY A 468 5.65 -6.86 -31.35
C GLY A 468 4.66 -5.84 -30.80
N PHE A 469 5.09 -4.98 -29.86
CA PHE A 469 4.28 -3.89 -29.34
C PHE A 469 3.75 -2.98 -30.46
N ALA A 470 4.64 -2.51 -31.32
CA ALA A 470 4.26 -1.64 -32.43
C ALA A 470 3.25 -2.32 -33.39
N ALA A 471 3.45 -3.61 -33.66
CA ALA A 471 2.56 -4.37 -34.56
C ALA A 471 1.20 -4.68 -33.91
N ALA A 472 1.17 -4.99 -32.59
CA ALA A 472 -0.03 -5.43 -31.90
C ALA A 472 -0.90 -4.27 -31.41
N PHE A 473 -0.28 -3.23 -30.86
CA PHE A 473 -0.98 -2.20 -30.10
C PHE A 473 -1.05 -0.83 -30.79
N ILE A 474 -0.30 -0.62 -31.88
CA ILE A 474 -0.47 0.58 -32.72
C ILE A 474 -1.22 0.17 -33.99
N ARG A 475 -2.54 0.37 -34.00
CA ARG A 475 -3.43 0.01 -35.10
C ARG A 475 -4.14 1.25 -35.63
N ASP A 476 -4.23 1.41 -36.93
CA ASP A 476 -4.87 2.56 -37.59
C ASP A 476 -4.36 3.92 -37.07
N GLY A 477 -3.08 3.97 -36.70
CA GLY A 477 -2.43 5.17 -36.14
C GLY A 477 -2.88 5.53 -34.71
N LYS A 478 -3.40 4.58 -33.96
CA LYS A 478 -3.90 4.74 -32.58
C LYS A 478 -3.26 3.71 -31.65
N LEU A 479 -3.03 4.12 -30.40
CA LEU A 479 -2.65 3.22 -29.32
C LEU A 479 -3.87 2.49 -28.76
N HIS A 480 -3.78 1.17 -28.63
CA HIS A 480 -4.80 0.29 -28.08
C HIS A 480 -4.29 -0.39 -26.81
N GLY A 481 -5.14 -0.55 -25.81
CA GLY A 481 -4.79 -1.16 -24.53
C GLY A 481 -4.67 -2.68 -24.61
N THR A 482 -5.36 -3.32 -25.56
CA THR A 482 -5.37 -4.78 -25.75
C THR A 482 -5.22 -5.16 -27.21
N LEU A 483 -4.77 -6.39 -27.45
CA LEU A 483 -4.75 -6.98 -28.78
C LEU A 483 -6.16 -7.33 -29.26
N GLU A 484 -7.00 -7.82 -28.36
CA GLU A 484 -8.36 -8.25 -28.64
C GLU A 484 -9.26 -7.03 -28.94
N PRO A 485 -9.96 -7.02 -30.08
CA PRO A 485 -10.77 -5.88 -30.48
C PRO A 485 -12.09 -5.82 -29.71
N GLY A 486 -12.62 -4.61 -29.52
CA GLY A 486 -13.96 -4.38 -29.00
C GLY A 486 -14.14 -4.64 -27.51
N VAL A 487 -13.05 -4.83 -26.77
CA VAL A 487 -13.05 -4.97 -25.31
C VAL A 487 -12.95 -3.60 -24.63
N LYS A 488 -13.35 -3.54 -23.37
CA LYS A 488 -13.37 -2.33 -22.55
C LYS A 488 -12.00 -1.68 -22.34
N ASN A 489 -10.99 -2.53 -22.17
CA ASN A 489 -9.60 -2.13 -21.91
C ASN A 489 -8.87 -1.67 -23.18
N ASP A 490 -9.56 -1.59 -24.31
CA ASP A 490 -9.01 -0.98 -25.52
C ASP A 490 -8.70 0.52 -25.32
N ILE A 491 -9.49 1.17 -24.45
CA ILE A 491 -9.24 2.54 -23.97
C ILE A 491 -9.39 2.52 -22.45
N ASP A 492 -8.27 2.54 -21.76
CA ASP A 492 -8.22 2.58 -20.30
C ASP A 492 -7.09 3.51 -19.78
N GLY A 493 -7.04 3.70 -18.47
CA GLY A 493 -6.04 4.55 -17.82
C GLY A 493 -4.60 4.07 -17.98
N ALA A 494 -4.39 2.80 -18.31
CA ALA A 494 -3.05 2.24 -18.50
C ALA A 494 -2.36 2.72 -19.79
N LEU A 495 -3.10 3.31 -20.74
CA LEU A 495 -2.52 3.92 -21.93
C LEU A 495 -1.56 5.08 -21.57
N ILE A 496 -1.82 5.78 -20.50
CA ILE A 496 -1.05 6.96 -20.11
C ILE A 496 0.35 6.59 -19.61
N PRO A 497 0.54 5.68 -18.63
CA PRO A 497 1.89 5.28 -18.24
C PRO A 497 2.69 4.63 -19.38
N ILE A 498 2.07 3.97 -20.37
CA ILE A 498 2.78 3.49 -21.56
C ILE A 498 3.49 4.64 -22.28
N ILE A 499 2.82 5.78 -22.42
CA ILE A 499 3.40 7.00 -23.02
C ILE A 499 4.44 7.62 -22.08
N ASN A 500 4.15 7.67 -20.79
CA ASN A 500 5.07 8.22 -19.78
C ASN A 500 6.38 7.45 -19.71
N PHE A 501 6.37 6.12 -19.88
CA PHE A 501 7.57 5.30 -20.03
C PHE A 501 8.30 5.50 -21.38
N GLY A 502 7.74 6.28 -22.30
CA GLY A 502 8.38 6.62 -23.57
C GLY A 502 8.35 5.51 -24.62
N ILE A 503 7.47 4.53 -24.47
CA ILE A 503 7.28 3.44 -25.45
C ILE A 503 6.60 3.98 -26.71
N VAL A 504 5.64 4.88 -26.55
CA VAL A 504 4.99 5.60 -27.65
C VAL A 504 5.52 7.03 -27.69
N ARG A 505 6.09 7.43 -28.84
CA ARG A 505 6.74 8.77 -29.00
C ARG A 505 6.14 9.59 -30.14
N ASP A 506 5.26 8.99 -30.96
CA ASP A 506 4.60 9.72 -32.05
C ASP A 506 3.61 10.75 -31.49
N PRO A 507 3.82 12.07 -31.72
CA PRO A 507 2.96 13.11 -31.17
C PRO A 507 1.50 13.00 -31.61
N LYS A 508 1.24 12.44 -32.79
CA LYS A 508 -0.12 12.26 -33.29
C LYS A 508 -0.85 11.16 -32.51
N ILE A 509 -0.16 10.03 -32.23
CA ILE A 509 -0.72 8.93 -31.44
C ILE A 509 -0.93 9.38 -30.00
N ILE A 510 0.01 10.14 -29.45
CA ILE A 510 -0.10 10.71 -28.10
C ILE A 510 -1.30 11.65 -28.02
N GLY A 511 -1.44 12.58 -28.96
CA GLY A 511 -2.58 13.51 -29.01
C GLY A 511 -3.91 12.79 -29.11
N ASP A 512 -4.05 11.82 -30.03
CA ASP A 512 -5.26 10.99 -30.16
C ASP A 512 -5.56 10.24 -28.86
N THR A 513 -4.54 9.71 -28.17
CA THR A 513 -4.73 9.00 -26.90
C THR A 513 -5.27 9.93 -25.83
N VAL A 514 -4.70 11.13 -25.67
CA VAL A 514 -5.18 12.11 -24.70
C VAL A 514 -6.62 12.54 -25.00
N ASP A 515 -6.96 12.76 -26.28
CA ASP A 515 -8.34 13.11 -26.67
C ASP A 515 -9.32 11.99 -26.34
N ARG A 516 -8.94 10.73 -26.50
CA ARG A 516 -9.76 9.57 -26.15
C ARG A 516 -9.93 9.36 -24.65
N MET A 517 -9.01 9.88 -23.81
CA MET A 517 -9.18 9.82 -22.35
C MET A 517 -10.44 10.55 -21.88
N GLU A 518 -10.97 11.52 -22.64
CA GLU A 518 -12.26 12.17 -22.32
C GLU A 518 -13.43 11.16 -22.17
N LEU A 519 -13.31 9.96 -22.78
CA LEU A 519 -14.29 8.86 -22.60
C LEU A 519 -14.25 8.24 -21.20
N LEU A 520 -13.18 8.48 -20.44
CA LEU A 520 -13.01 8.01 -19.06
C LEU A 520 -13.32 9.09 -18.03
N LYS A 521 -13.61 10.32 -18.46
CA LYS A 521 -13.91 11.43 -17.56
C LYS A 521 -15.18 11.17 -16.76
N VAL A 522 -15.15 11.52 -15.47
CA VAL A 522 -16.25 11.29 -14.54
C VAL A 522 -16.73 12.57 -13.86
N ALA A 523 -17.87 12.50 -13.19
CA ALA A 523 -18.57 13.67 -12.63
C ALA A 523 -17.78 14.37 -11.51
N SER A 524 -16.88 13.68 -10.81
CA SER A 524 -16.01 14.24 -9.77
C SER A 524 -14.89 15.13 -10.31
N GLY A 525 -14.66 15.10 -11.63
CA GLY A 525 -13.74 15.99 -12.34
C GLY A 525 -12.43 15.35 -12.81
N GLY A 526 -12.16 14.10 -12.45
CA GLY A 526 -11.04 13.30 -12.94
C GLY A 526 -11.48 12.13 -13.82
N TYR A 527 -10.73 11.03 -13.77
CA TYR A 527 -10.86 9.93 -14.72
C TYR A 527 -10.97 8.58 -14.01
N ARG A 528 -11.89 7.73 -14.48
CA ARG A 528 -11.97 6.32 -14.09
C ARG A 528 -10.86 5.51 -14.77
N ARG A 529 -10.53 4.34 -14.23
CA ARG A 529 -9.46 3.50 -14.76
C ARG A 529 -9.82 2.76 -16.05
N VAL A 530 -11.09 2.31 -16.17
CA VAL A 530 -11.56 1.61 -17.38
C VAL A 530 -12.91 2.13 -17.82
N ARG A 531 -13.22 1.97 -19.10
CA ARG A 531 -14.52 2.30 -19.66
C ARG A 531 -15.53 1.26 -19.19
N GLY A 532 -16.49 1.65 -18.34
CA GLY A 532 -17.44 0.78 -17.67
C GLY A 532 -18.01 -0.36 -18.51
N THR A 533 -18.01 -1.56 -17.97
CA THR A 533 -18.17 -2.79 -18.74
C THR A 533 -19.01 -3.81 -18.05
N TYR A 534 -19.07 -3.70 -16.76
CA TYR A 534 -20.01 -4.47 -16.01
C TYR A 534 -21.38 -3.86 -16.20
N THR A 535 -22.33 -4.66 -16.63
CA THR A 535 -23.71 -4.22 -16.88
C THR A 535 -24.65 -4.60 -15.76
N ASP A 536 -24.20 -5.45 -14.83
CA ASP A 536 -25.00 -5.89 -13.69
C ASP A 536 -24.70 -5.02 -12.44
N PRO A 537 -25.62 -4.13 -12.02
CA PRO A 537 -25.43 -3.29 -10.83
C PRO A 537 -25.44 -4.07 -9.51
N LYS A 538 -25.55 -5.40 -9.53
CA LYS A 538 -25.48 -6.24 -8.34
C LYS A 538 -24.07 -6.65 -7.98
N ILE A 539 -23.11 -6.49 -8.90
CA ILE A 539 -21.71 -6.82 -8.64
C ILE A 539 -20.94 -5.57 -8.22
N PHE A 540 -19.93 -5.78 -7.38
CA PHE A 540 -19.09 -4.71 -6.84
C PHE A 540 -18.34 -3.95 -7.94
N GLU A 541 -17.76 -4.65 -8.90
CA GLU A 541 -16.96 -4.11 -9.99
C GLU A 541 -17.75 -3.12 -10.86
N TYR A 542 -19.08 -3.32 -11.03
CA TYR A 542 -19.92 -2.38 -11.75
C TYR A 542 -19.84 -0.95 -11.16
N TRP A 543 -19.84 -0.83 -9.84
CA TRP A 543 -19.78 0.46 -9.14
C TRP A 543 -18.36 0.96 -9.01
N TYR A 544 -17.43 0.07 -8.68
CA TYR A 544 -16.00 0.39 -8.50
C TYR A 544 -15.39 1.00 -9.77
N GLU A 545 -15.72 0.47 -10.95
CA GLU A 545 -15.22 0.96 -12.24
C GLU A 545 -15.84 2.28 -12.71
N GLN A 546 -16.79 2.84 -11.97
CA GLN A 546 -17.38 4.13 -12.28
C GLN A 546 -16.75 5.28 -11.50
N GLU A 547 -15.95 4.97 -10.50
CA GLU A 547 -15.36 5.96 -9.62
C GLU A 547 -14.10 6.61 -10.24
N GLU A 548 -13.73 7.80 -9.76
CA GLU A 548 -12.52 8.50 -10.16
C GLU A 548 -11.29 7.82 -9.55
N PHE A 549 -10.31 7.46 -10.37
CA PHE A 549 -9.11 6.76 -9.95
C PHE A 549 -7.90 7.70 -9.93
N LEU A 550 -7.40 8.08 -8.76
CA LEU A 550 -6.39 9.16 -8.63
C LEU A 550 -5.05 8.82 -9.27
N PHE A 551 -4.69 7.56 -9.34
CA PHE A 551 -3.49 7.13 -10.06
C PHE A 551 -3.54 7.55 -11.53
N VAL A 552 -4.70 7.37 -12.19
CA VAL A 552 -4.89 7.80 -13.60
C VAL A 552 -4.74 9.31 -13.72
N ASP A 553 -5.29 10.06 -12.77
CA ASP A 553 -5.21 11.52 -12.77
C ASP A 553 -3.76 12.01 -12.63
N PHE A 554 -2.96 11.41 -11.74
CA PHE A 554 -1.53 11.75 -11.60
C PHE A 554 -0.75 11.44 -12.87
N GLN A 555 -0.98 10.28 -13.48
CA GLN A 555 -0.31 9.89 -14.72
C GLN A 555 -0.71 10.81 -15.88
N LEU A 556 -1.99 11.17 -16.00
CA LEU A 556 -2.45 12.09 -17.04
C LEU A 556 -1.94 13.51 -16.82
N ALA A 557 -1.89 13.99 -15.58
CA ALA A 557 -1.32 15.30 -15.28
C ALA A 557 0.16 15.39 -15.66
N GLU A 558 0.94 14.31 -15.45
CA GLU A 558 2.32 14.22 -15.93
C GLU A 558 2.39 14.31 -17.46
N LEU A 559 1.59 13.52 -18.18
CA LEU A 559 1.56 13.54 -19.64
C LEU A 559 1.15 14.91 -20.18
N LEU A 560 0.13 15.53 -19.64
CA LEU A 560 -0.31 16.87 -20.04
C LEU A 560 0.81 17.90 -19.90
N ARG A 561 1.60 17.83 -18.85
CA ARG A 561 2.75 18.71 -18.64
C ARG A 561 3.82 18.50 -19.72
N ARG A 562 4.17 17.26 -20.02
CA ARG A 562 5.12 16.89 -21.10
C ARG A 562 4.66 17.39 -22.48
N LEU A 563 3.37 17.55 -22.68
CA LEU A 563 2.76 18.12 -23.88
C LEU A 563 2.67 19.67 -23.86
N GLY A 564 3.21 20.34 -22.83
CA GLY A 564 3.12 21.80 -22.66
C GLY A 564 1.72 22.30 -22.23
N ARG A 565 0.82 21.39 -21.81
CA ARG A 565 -0.53 21.71 -21.31
C ARG A 565 -0.51 21.93 -19.79
N GLU A 566 0.43 22.75 -19.32
CA GLU A 566 0.72 22.94 -17.90
C GLU A 566 -0.50 23.41 -17.09
N GLY A 567 -1.31 24.32 -17.65
CA GLY A 567 -2.50 24.83 -16.96
C GLY A 567 -3.53 23.75 -16.63
N GLU A 568 -3.69 22.76 -17.50
CA GLU A 568 -4.60 21.62 -17.28
C GLU A 568 -4.02 20.63 -16.26
N ALA A 569 -2.74 20.31 -16.40
CA ALA A 569 -2.02 19.48 -15.44
C ALA A 569 -2.10 20.06 -14.02
N ASP A 570 -1.88 21.37 -13.91
CA ASP A 570 -1.92 22.08 -12.63
C ASP A 570 -3.34 22.14 -12.05
N ALA A 571 -4.35 22.38 -12.86
CA ALA A 571 -5.75 22.37 -12.40
C ALA A 571 -6.14 20.99 -11.81
N MET A 572 -5.72 19.90 -12.47
CA MET A 572 -5.94 18.55 -12.01
C MET A 572 -5.24 18.28 -10.67
N LEU A 573 -3.95 18.61 -10.58
CA LEU A 573 -3.18 18.43 -9.36
C LEU A 573 -3.73 19.27 -8.20
N GLN A 574 -4.01 20.57 -8.42
CA GLN A 574 -4.50 21.46 -7.37
C GLN A 574 -5.89 21.05 -6.85
N ARG A 575 -6.73 20.44 -7.70
CA ARG A 575 -8.00 19.86 -7.27
C ARG A 575 -7.78 18.73 -6.26
N ILE A 576 -6.85 17.80 -6.53
CA ILE A 576 -6.52 16.70 -5.62
C ILE A 576 -5.87 17.25 -4.35
N VAL A 577 -4.88 18.13 -4.45
CA VAL A 577 -4.22 18.78 -3.31
C VAL A 577 -5.22 19.50 -2.40
N GLY A 578 -6.14 20.27 -2.98
CA GLY A 578 -7.16 20.98 -2.21
C GLY A 578 -8.14 20.04 -1.48
N LYS A 579 -8.56 18.95 -2.11
CA LYS A 579 -9.40 17.92 -1.48
C LYS A 579 -8.66 17.19 -0.36
N SER A 580 -7.43 16.74 -0.62
CA SER A 580 -6.60 16.07 0.39
C SER A 580 -6.28 16.98 1.58
N ALA A 581 -6.04 18.27 1.35
CA ALA A 581 -5.82 19.25 2.42
C ALA A 581 -7.08 19.44 3.31
N ALA A 582 -8.27 19.31 2.74
CA ALA A 582 -9.52 19.33 3.50
C ALA A 582 -9.77 18.02 4.27
N ASP A 583 -9.07 16.94 3.92
CA ASP A 583 -9.16 15.60 4.49
C ASP A 583 -7.82 15.15 5.09
N HIS A 584 -7.33 15.86 6.09
CA HIS A 584 -6.14 15.52 6.89
C HIS A 584 -4.84 15.34 6.09
N ASN A 585 -4.72 15.89 4.88
CA ASN A 585 -3.64 15.64 3.92
C ASN A 585 -3.49 14.14 3.56
N ILE A 586 -4.60 13.44 3.42
CA ILE A 586 -4.64 12.04 3.01
C ILE A 586 -5.04 11.96 1.53
N ILE A 587 -4.39 11.05 0.81
CA ILE A 587 -4.77 10.73 -0.58
C ILE A 587 -5.52 9.39 -0.55
N PRO A 588 -6.80 9.38 -0.95
CA PRO A 588 -7.55 8.14 -1.10
C PRO A 588 -7.18 7.44 -2.41
N GLU A 589 -7.65 6.22 -2.58
CA GLU A 589 -7.59 5.51 -3.85
C GLU A 589 -8.43 6.22 -4.92
N MET A 590 -9.65 6.62 -4.54
CA MET A 590 -10.67 7.14 -5.45
C MET A 590 -11.44 8.32 -4.86
N TYR A 591 -12.13 9.04 -5.74
CA TYR A 591 -13.23 9.94 -5.34
C TYR A 591 -14.55 9.41 -5.91
N VAL A 592 -15.62 9.56 -5.11
CA VAL A 592 -16.99 9.21 -5.52
C VAL A 592 -17.37 9.99 -6.77
N ALA A 593 -17.67 9.30 -7.86
CA ALA A 593 -18.22 9.88 -9.08
C ALA A 593 -19.70 9.49 -9.27
N VAL A 594 -20.07 8.31 -8.81
CA VAL A 594 -21.45 7.79 -8.84
C VAL A 594 -21.88 7.34 -7.45
N PRO A 595 -22.53 8.19 -6.65
CA PRO A 595 -22.98 7.83 -5.31
C PRO A 595 -23.92 6.61 -5.32
N CYS A 596 -23.57 5.60 -4.53
CA CYS A 596 -24.39 4.38 -4.39
C CYS A 596 -24.27 3.79 -2.98
N ALA A 597 -24.91 2.66 -2.72
CA ALA A 597 -24.86 2.01 -1.41
C ALA A 597 -23.46 1.48 -1.05
N LEU A 598 -22.62 1.13 -2.04
CA LEU A 598 -21.25 0.66 -1.85
C LEU A 598 -20.26 1.82 -1.72
N PHE A 599 -20.51 2.92 -2.45
CA PHE A 599 -19.72 4.15 -2.41
C PHE A 599 -20.65 5.30 -2.00
N PRO A 600 -21.09 5.34 -0.73
CA PRO A 600 -21.95 6.40 -0.22
C PRO A 600 -21.13 7.69 -0.08
N GLY A 601 -21.83 8.82 -0.21
CA GLY A 601 -21.21 10.13 -0.14
C GLY A 601 -21.71 11.04 -1.25
N ARG A 602 -21.09 12.20 -1.37
CA ARG A 602 -21.36 13.15 -2.44
C ARG A 602 -20.29 13.00 -3.52
N ILE A 603 -20.62 13.39 -4.73
CA ILE A 603 -19.64 13.46 -5.82
C ILE A 603 -18.41 14.25 -5.36
N GLY A 604 -17.25 13.61 -5.47
CA GLY A 604 -15.96 14.15 -5.05
C GLY A 604 -15.55 13.90 -3.60
N ASP A 605 -16.37 13.22 -2.80
CA ASP A 605 -15.94 12.73 -1.48
C ASP A 605 -14.90 11.58 -1.65
N PRO A 606 -13.94 11.42 -0.72
CA PRO A 606 -12.97 10.32 -0.77
C PRO A 606 -13.66 8.96 -0.60
N THR A 607 -13.17 7.96 -1.31
CA THR A 607 -13.68 6.58 -1.25
C THR A 607 -12.59 5.57 -1.64
N GLY A 608 -12.91 4.27 -1.61
CA GLY A 608 -11.93 3.19 -1.80
C GLY A 608 -11.02 3.04 -0.58
N ALA A 609 -9.78 2.65 -0.81
CA ALA A 609 -8.78 2.54 0.25
C ALA A 609 -8.26 3.92 0.70
N ILE A 610 -8.29 4.22 2.02
CA ILE A 610 -7.93 5.52 2.60
C ILE A 610 -7.13 5.32 3.91
N PRO A 611 -5.87 5.75 4.00
CA PRO A 611 -5.01 6.26 2.92
C PRO A 611 -4.55 5.17 1.96
N MET A 612 -4.53 5.46 0.68
CA MET A 612 -3.79 4.69 -0.32
C MET A 612 -2.29 4.96 -0.14
N VAL A 613 -1.39 4.08 -0.60
CA VAL A 613 0.08 4.25 -0.44
C VAL A 613 0.78 4.38 -1.79
N GLY A 614 0.89 3.31 -2.58
CA GLY A 614 1.63 3.33 -3.85
C GLY A 614 0.97 4.20 -4.91
N TYR A 615 -0.27 3.94 -5.18
CA TYR A 615 -1.08 4.65 -6.20
C TYR A 615 -1.62 6.00 -5.73
N GLY A 616 -1.51 6.33 -4.46
CA GLY A 616 -1.82 7.63 -3.91
C GLY A 616 -0.57 8.46 -3.62
N PRO A 617 -0.04 8.44 -2.38
CA PRO A 617 1.19 9.12 -1.97
C PRO A 617 2.38 8.88 -2.87
N GLY A 618 2.62 7.63 -3.31
CA GLY A 618 3.71 7.30 -4.22
C GLY A 618 3.59 8.03 -5.56
N ALA A 619 2.44 7.92 -6.21
CA ALA A 619 2.18 8.57 -7.49
C ALA A 619 2.22 10.10 -7.39
N TYR A 620 1.69 10.69 -6.31
CA TYR A 620 1.76 12.13 -6.07
C TYR A 620 3.20 12.63 -5.96
N VAL A 621 4.03 11.93 -5.17
CA VAL A 621 5.44 12.29 -4.99
C VAL A 621 6.18 12.23 -6.33
N LEU A 622 5.97 11.17 -7.10
CA LEU A 622 6.61 10.99 -8.40
C LEU A 622 6.20 12.09 -9.36
N HIS A 623 4.92 12.44 -9.43
CA HIS A 623 4.41 13.54 -10.25
C HIS A 623 5.08 14.89 -9.91
N LEU A 624 5.27 15.20 -8.62
CA LEU A 624 5.97 16.44 -8.24
C LEU A 624 7.45 16.43 -8.65
N LEU A 625 8.12 15.28 -8.54
CA LEU A 625 9.53 15.15 -8.93
C LEU A 625 9.70 15.19 -10.46
N ASP A 626 8.77 14.63 -11.23
CA ASP A 626 8.79 14.72 -12.70
C ASP A 626 8.57 16.14 -13.20
N ARG A 627 7.78 16.93 -12.46
CA ARG A 627 7.63 18.37 -12.71
C ARG A 627 8.97 19.13 -12.63
N GLU A 628 9.85 18.75 -11.70
CA GLU A 628 11.16 19.40 -11.53
C GLU A 628 12.18 18.93 -12.57
N ASP A 629 12.14 17.67 -12.93
CA ASP A 629 13.06 17.09 -13.91
C ASP A 629 12.78 17.57 -15.35
N GLY A 630 11.68 18.29 -15.58
CA GLY A 630 11.25 18.73 -16.91
C GLY A 630 10.87 17.55 -17.83
N ARG A 631 10.51 16.43 -17.23
CA ARG A 631 10.13 15.19 -17.92
C ARG A 631 8.64 15.16 -18.23
#